data_6a92e2ed30855655dc340361c496f080
#
_entry.id   6a92e2ed30855655dc340361c496f080
#
_cell.length_a   1.000
_cell.length_b   1.000
_cell.length_c   1.000
_cell.angle_alpha   90.00
_cell.angle_beta   90.00
_cell.angle_gamma   90.00
#
_symmetry.space_group_name_H-M   'P 1'
#
loop_
_entity.id
_entity.type
_entity.pdbx_description
1 polymer ?
#
loop_
_entity_poly.entity_id
_entity_poly.type
_entity_poly.pdbx_seq_one_letter_code
_entity_poly.pdbx_strand_id
1 'polypeptide(L)'
;MENNGINENKYVNDANKLTKIVTDLYFKYQDNPIIFNKMTQYIENLPELLETANNTIIERAERKTKLECESETFIHKFLHNHKFYYHGSSDIFFEYKDNKYILIREDDVQHTILSTISANKTLMDWKHRLKVTILKKIKDRDIFSCIPESETIQSVINRLCPSICDSREKAKYFLTVLGDILMKRSQLVYFLHPKTKPFLKELSNLSCMLFGTPNLLNIFKFKYYDHNFTECRLVDIQEATNLDTWTTYIKQENALDLFCVAAHYSTRYEGAENFLQEHCKDEELKTYALYLKNNNEKQIINHFFDKNIEHSDDCSISWKNMQYLWKQFIETEKLPNVFFTTTLKLRLIDKLKYDGHKDVFLDCTSKLLPTVSKFIQFWNDNIESNMGEKIDTNDVESIDNSNDNTDITGNAISEVGSNDSSDNNNEELEIDELCSLFTYYTKTNINEKSILDLIKHY
;
A
#
# COMPACT_ATOMS: atom_id res chain seq x y z
N MET A 1 0.89 -57.94 -0.38
CA MET A 1 1.25 -59.21 0.23
C MET A 1 2.59 -59.81 -0.28
N GLU A 2 3.52 -59.02 -0.81
CA GLU A 2 4.77 -59.53 -1.40
C GLU A 2 6.07 -59.17 -0.68
N ASN A 3 6.00 -58.47 0.49
CA ASN A 3 7.21 -58.03 1.17
C ASN A 3 7.67 -58.88 2.36
N ASN A 4 6.92 -59.93 2.77
CA ASN A 4 7.32 -60.78 3.91
C ASN A 4 8.31 -61.90 3.54
N GLY A 5 8.35 -62.38 2.29
CA GLY A 5 9.17 -63.53 1.91
C GLY A 5 10.68 -63.20 1.72
N ILE A 6 11.03 -61.94 1.44
CA ILE A 6 12.42 -61.55 1.23
C ILE A 6 13.19 -61.37 2.55
N ASN A 7 12.50 -60.98 3.62
CA ASN A 7 13.11 -60.85 4.92
C ASN A 7 13.39 -62.18 5.64
N GLU A 8 12.50 -63.19 5.53
CA GLU A 8 12.70 -64.51 6.16
C GLU A 8 13.95 -65.23 5.65
N ASN A 9 14.17 -65.21 4.32
CA ASN A 9 15.39 -65.86 3.75
C ASN A 9 16.67 -65.16 4.18
N LYS A 10 16.68 -63.83 4.44
CA LYS A 10 17.86 -63.12 4.93
C LYS A 10 18.19 -63.50 6.37
N TYR A 11 17.19 -63.56 7.23
CA TYR A 11 17.38 -63.95 8.65
C TYR A 11 17.80 -65.39 8.81
N VAL A 12 17.30 -66.33 7.98
CA VAL A 12 17.75 -67.74 8.01
C VAL A 12 19.21 -67.86 7.55
N ASN A 13 19.63 -67.14 6.54
CA ASN A 13 21.04 -67.09 6.11
C ASN A 13 21.96 -66.51 7.17
N ASP A 14 21.52 -65.43 7.86
CA ASP A 14 22.30 -64.82 8.94
C ASP A 14 22.39 -65.74 10.17
N ALA A 15 21.33 -66.46 10.54
CA ALA A 15 21.33 -67.46 11.61
C ALA A 15 22.34 -68.62 11.32
N ASN A 16 22.29 -69.11 10.10
CA ASN A 16 23.23 -70.17 9.66
C ASN A 16 24.66 -69.71 9.68
N LYS A 17 24.93 -68.45 9.31
CA LYS A 17 26.24 -67.84 9.39
C LYS A 17 26.76 -67.69 10.82
N LEU A 18 25.90 -67.23 11.77
CA LEU A 18 26.22 -67.13 13.18
C LEU A 18 26.53 -68.51 13.78
N THR A 19 25.69 -69.51 13.51
CA THR A 19 25.88 -70.87 13.99
C THR A 19 27.22 -71.45 13.48
N LYS A 20 27.54 -71.17 12.21
CA LYS A 20 28.82 -71.58 11.63
C LYS A 20 30.02 -70.91 12.35
N ILE A 21 29.97 -69.61 12.62
CA ILE A 21 31.03 -68.88 13.37
C ILE A 21 31.24 -69.47 14.74
N VAL A 22 30.18 -69.76 15.49
CA VAL A 22 30.29 -70.39 16.82
C VAL A 22 30.87 -71.76 16.73
N THR A 23 30.45 -72.57 15.76
CA THR A 23 30.96 -73.93 15.53
C THR A 23 32.44 -73.91 15.12
N ASP A 24 32.85 -73.00 14.22
CA ASP A 24 34.24 -72.84 13.81
C ASP A 24 35.13 -72.42 14.97
N LEU A 25 34.67 -71.54 15.87
CA LEU A 25 35.35 -71.12 17.08
C LEU A 25 35.52 -72.28 18.06
N TYR A 26 34.45 -73.12 18.21
CA TYR A 26 34.49 -74.31 19.04
C TYR A 26 35.60 -75.29 18.56
N PHE A 27 35.61 -75.69 17.28
CA PHE A 27 36.64 -76.56 16.74
C PHE A 27 38.06 -75.99 16.79
N LYS A 28 38.18 -74.67 16.66
CA LYS A 28 39.49 -73.97 16.68
C LYS A 28 40.15 -73.98 18.06
N TYR A 29 39.37 -73.91 19.11
CA TYR A 29 39.91 -73.70 20.46
C TYR A 29 39.61 -74.86 21.42
N GLN A 30 39.03 -76.01 21.00
CA GLN A 30 38.73 -77.19 21.81
C GLN A 30 39.92 -77.75 22.54
N ASP A 31 41.11 -77.69 21.96
CA ASP A 31 42.34 -78.20 22.51
C ASP A 31 43.08 -77.24 23.49
N ASN A 32 42.56 -76.00 23.65
CA ASN A 32 43.09 -75.04 24.58
C ASN A 32 42.09 -74.68 25.69
N PRO A 33 42.21 -75.36 26.87
CA PRO A 33 41.16 -75.23 27.89
C PRO A 33 41.02 -73.83 28.46
N ILE A 34 42.11 -73.00 28.46
CA ILE A 34 42.06 -71.62 28.97
C ILE A 34 41.16 -70.72 28.03
N ILE A 35 41.40 -70.82 26.73
CA ILE A 35 40.64 -70.02 25.72
C ILE A 35 39.27 -70.58 25.59
N PHE A 36 39.07 -71.89 25.64
CA PHE A 36 37.78 -72.53 25.59
C PHE A 36 36.86 -72.08 26.74
N ASN A 37 37.39 -72.12 27.99
CA ASN A 37 36.62 -71.64 29.14
C ASN A 37 36.20 -70.14 29.00
N LYS A 38 37.10 -69.31 28.51
CA LYS A 38 36.78 -67.90 28.26
C LYS A 38 35.69 -67.75 27.16
N MET A 39 35.81 -68.49 26.10
CA MET A 39 34.82 -68.49 25.01
C MET A 39 33.43 -68.96 25.53
N THR A 40 33.37 -70.03 26.31
CA THR A 40 32.15 -70.51 26.93
C THR A 40 31.51 -69.44 27.81
N GLN A 41 32.33 -68.81 28.68
CA GLN A 41 31.86 -67.71 29.52
C GLN A 41 31.33 -66.51 28.73
N TYR A 42 31.96 -66.15 27.62
CA TYR A 42 31.47 -65.05 26.75
C TYR A 42 30.14 -65.44 26.07
N ILE A 43 30.01 -66.67 25.59
CA ILE A 43 28.77 -67.14 24.94
C ILE A 43 27.62 -67.27 25.98
N GLU A 44 27.92 -67.75 27.19
CA GLU A 44 26.91 -67.81 28.29
C GLU A 44 26.45 -66.45 28.72
N ASN A 45 27.32 -65.46 28.78
CA ASN A 45 26.94 -64.07 29.13
C ASN A 45 26.35 -63.26 27.94
N LEU A 46 26.45 -63.79 26.69
CA LEU A 46 26.02 -63.08 25.50
C LEU A 46 24.50 -62.72 25.51
N PRO A 47 23.59 -63.60 25.97
CA PRO A 47 22.17 -63.27 26.05
C PRO A 47 21.88 -62.09 26.96
N GLU A 48 22.49 -62.01 28.14
CA GLU A 48 22.30 -60.90 29.09
C GLU A 48 22.88 -59.60 28.56
N LEU A 49 24.06 -59.65 27.92
CA LEU A 49 24.66 -58.48 27.24
C LEU A 49 23.78 -57.96 26.08
N LEU A 50 23.20 -58.86 25.29
CA LEU A 50 22.32 -58.51 24.20
C LEU A 50 21.00 -57.92 24.71
N GLU A 51 20.42 -58.48 25.77
CA GLU A 51 19.23 -57.97 26.40
C GLU A 51 19.44 -56.57 26.97
N THR A 52 20.57 -56.34 27.67
CA THR A 52 20.97 -55.01 28.16
C THR A 52 21.16 -54.02 27.02
N ALA A 53 21.84 -54.43 25.95
CA ALA A 53 22.01 -53.61 24.77
C ALA A 53 20.68 -53.26 24.10
N ASN A 54 19.78 -54.26 23.95
CA ASN A 54 18.44 -54.06 23.38
C ASN A 54 17.61 -53.09 24.23
N ASN A 55 17.58 -53.27 25.55
CA ASN A 55 16.86 -52.38 26.45
C ASN A 55 17.42 -50.94 26.37
N THR A 56 18.76 -50.77 26.28
CA THR A 56 19.39 -49.48 26.10
C THR A 56 18.96 -48.81 24.76
N ILE A 57 18.86 -49.60 23.68
CA ILE A 57 18.40 -49.11 22.37
C ILE A 57 16.94 -48.68 22.44
N ILE A 58 16.07 -49.47 23.04
CA ILE A 58 14.66 -49.17 23.22
C ILE A 58 14.49 -47.90 24.05
N GLU A 59 15.15 -47.82 25.21
CA GLU A 59 15.08 -46.60 26.05
C GLU A 59 15.55 -45.34 25.34
N ARG A 60 16.62 -45.45 24.52
CA ARG A 60 17.12 -44.32 23.73
C ARG A 60 16.11 -43.91 22.67
N ALA A 61 15.45 -44.87 21.98
CA ALA A 61 14.44 -44.62 21.01
C ALA A 61 13.19 -43.95 21.65
N GLU A 62 12.74 -44.46 22.78
CA GLU A 62 11.61 -43.89 23.55
C GLU A 62 11.92 -42.45 24.03
N ARG A 63 13.13 -42.23 24.63
CA ARG A 63 13.58 -40.87 25.01
C ARG A 63 13.58 -39.91 23.82
N LYS A 64 14.10 -40.38 22.68
CA LYS A 64 14.14 -39.59 21.46
C LYS A 64 12.73 -39.20 20.98
N THR A 65 11.84 -40.16 20.90
CA THR A 65 10.43 -39.95 20.48
C THR A 65 9.69 -38.98 21.43
N LYS A 66 9.91 -39.17 22.74
CA LYS A 66 9.35 -38.25 23.74
C LYS A 66 9.86 -36.81 23.59
N LEU A 67 11.18 -36.64 23.42
CA LEU A 67 11.79 -35.34 23.20
C LEU A 67 11.34 -34.68 21.88
N GLU A 68 11.13 -35.45 20.83
CA GLU A 68 10.59 -34.96 19.55
C GLU A 68 9.17 -34.45 19.74
N CYS A 69 8.29 -35.19 20.42
CA CYS A 69 6.93 -34.76 20.74
C CYS A 69 6.91 -33.50 21.62
N GLU A 70 7.73 -33.47 22.67
CA GLU A 70 7.86 -32.29 23.54
C GLU A 70 8.36 -31.07 22.76
N SER A 71 9.32 -31.26 21.85
CA SER A 71 9.85 -30.16 21.02
C SER A 71 8.81 -29.60 20.06
N GLU A 72 8.02 -30.45 19.41
CA GLU A 72 6.93 -30.01 18.53
C GLU A 72 5.83 -29.26 19.31
N THR A 73 5.45 -29.79 20.46
CA THR A 73 4.49 -29.13 21.36
C THR A 73 5.00 -27.75 21.80
N PHE A 74 6.28 -27.67 22.15
CA PHE A 74 6.91 -26.40 22.52
C PHE A 74 6.92 -25.40 21.37
N ILE A 75 7.31 -25.83 20.15
CA ILE A 75 7.34 -24.99 18.97
C ILE A 75 5.94 -24.44 18.67
N HIS A 76 4.92 -25.29 18.73
CA HIS A 76 3.52 -24.86 18.50
C HIS A 76 3.06 -23.82 19.53
N LYS A 77 3.30 -24.07 20.82
CA LYS A 77 2.98 -23.11 21.90
C LYS A 77 3.75 -21.81 21.74
N PHE A 78 5.03 -21.85 21.43
CA PHE A 78 5.85 -20.66 21.22
C PHE A 78 5.31 -19.81 20.09
N LEU A 79 5.05 -20.40 18.92
CA LEU A 79 4.54 -19.72 17.75
C LEU A 79 3.07 -19.25 17.88
N HIS A 80 2.32 -19.83 18.80
CA HIS A 80 0.97 -19.36 19.14
C HIS A 80 1.03 -18.14 20.07
N ASN A 81 1.89 -18.19 21.08
CA ASN A 81 2.02 -17.12 22.07
C ASN A 81 2.76 -15.89 21.51
N HIS A 82 3.72 -16.11 20.62
CA HIS A 82 4.51 -15.05 19.98
C HIS A 82 4.14 -14.98 18.50
N LYS A 83 3.39 -13.95 18.13
CA LYS A 83 2.96 -13.70 16.75
C LYS A 83 4.06 -12.97 15.98
N PHE A 84 5.16 -13.67 15.69
CA PHE A 84 6.24 -13.16 14.85
C PHE A 84 5.98 -13.44 13.38
N TYR A 85 6.35 -12.48 12.55
CA TYR A 85 6.27 -12.52 11.09
C TYR A 85 7.59 -12.04 10.49
N TYR A 86 7.78 -12.33 9.23
CA TYR A 86 8.99 -11.98 8.50
C TYR A 86 8.66 -11.53 7.08
N HIS A 87 9.44 -10.60 6.54
CA HIS A 87 9.34 -10.22 5.13
C HIS A 87 10.66 -10.52 4.42
N GLY A 88 10.63 -11.51 3.52
CA GLY A 88 11.84 -12.06 2.90
C GLY A 88 12.61 -11.09 2.01
N SER A 89 11.93 -10.16 1.33
CA SER A 89 12.58 -9.22 0.40
C SER A 89 13.43 -8.15 1.11
N SER A 90 13.04 -7.76 2.33
CA SER A 90 13.75 -6.74 3.12
C SER A 90 14.53 -7.30 4.31
N ASP A 91 14.44 -8.61 4.58
CA ASP A 91 15.05 -9.30 5.73
C ASP A 91 14.64 -8.68 7.08
N ILE A 92 13.36 -8.31 7.22
CA ILE A 92 12.81 -7.61 8.38
C ILE A 92 11.85 -8.52 9.15
N PHE A 93 11.94 -8.48 10.48
CA PHE A 93 11.03 -9.16 11.39
C PHE A 93 10.00 -8.21 11.96
N PHE A 94 8.81 -8.74 12.20
CA PHE A 94 7.68 -8.04 12.79
C PHE A 94 7.07 -8.86 13.91
N GLU A 95 6.50 -8.18 14.90
CA GLU A 95 5.71 -8.77 15.97
C GLU A 95 4.31 -8.15 15.98
N TYR A 96 3.29 -8.98 16.16
CA TYR A 96 1.95 -8.50 16.44
C TYR A 96 1.71 -8.50 17.93
N LYS A 97 1.62 -7.32 18.52
CA LYS A 97 1.47 -7.09 19.95
C LYS A 97 0.57 -5.88 20.21
N ASP A 98 -0.24 -5.95 21.26
CA ASP A 98 -1.15 -4.86 21.67
C ASP A 98 -2.04 -4.37 20.51
N ASN A 99 -2.57 -5.32 19.72
CA ASN A 99 -3.46 -5.11 18.57
C ASN A 99 -2.85 -4.33 17.40
N LYS A 100 -1.52 -4.28 17.31
CA LYS A 100 -0.79 -3.64 16.21
C LYS A 100 0.45 -4.41 15.78
N TYR A 101 0.87 -4.22 14.53
CA TYR A 101 2.13 -4.73 14.03
C TYR A 101 3.26 -3.75 14.39
N ILE A 102 4.36 -4.28 14.92
CA ILE A 102 5.56 -3.50 15.26
C ILE A 102 6.80 -4.12 14.62
N LEU A 103 7.78 -3.26 14.33
CA LEU A 103 9.09 -3.68 13.88
C LEU A 103 9.87 -4.28 15.05
N ILE A 104 10.53 -5.41 14.83
CA ILE A 104 11.41 -6.05 15.84
C ILE A 104 12.74 -6.44 15.20
N ARG A 105 13.81 -6.42 15.98
CA ARG A 105 15.15 -6.87 15.52
C ARG A 105 15.26 -8.38 15.60
N GLU A 106 16.05 -8.97 14.70
CA GLU A 106 16.31 -10.42 14.73
C GLU A 106 16.92 -10.86 16.06
N ASP A 107 17.80 -10.06 16.66
CA ASP A 107 18.43 -10.36 17.96
C ASP A 107 17.39 -10.47 19.08
N ASP A 108 16.36 -9.60 19.08
CA ASP A 108 15.29 -9.64 20.08
C ASP A 108 14.40 -10.88 19.90
N VAL A 109 14.13 -11.28 18.65
CA VAL A 109 13.43 -12.55 18.34
C VAL A 109 14.26 -13.73 18.85
N GLN A 110 15.55 -13.75 18.54
CA GLN A 110 16.46 -14.81 19.00
C GLN A 110 16.57 -14.86 20.52
N HIS A 111 16.66 -13.71 21.19
CA HIS A 111 16.67 -13.61 22.65
C HIS A 111 15.38 -14.18 23.24
N THR A 112 14.22 -13.83 22.70
CA THR A 112 12.92 -14.33 23.15
C THR A 112 12.83 -15.87 23.01
N ILE A 113 13.30 -16.41 21.88
CA ILE A 113 13.35 -17.85 21.66
C ILE A 113 14.24 -18.51 22.70
N LEU A 114 15.47 -18.03 22.87
CA LEU A 114 16.47 -18.64 23.75
C LEU A 114 16.10 -18.53 25.22
N SER A 115 15.50 -17.42 25.67
CA SER A 115 15.01 -17.25 27.04
C SER A 115 13.86 -18.20 27.35
N THR A 116 12.91 -18.35 26.42
CA THR A 116 11.78 -19.27 26.58
C THR A 116 12.22 -20.74 26.61
N ILE A 117 13.18 -21.14 25.75
CA ILE A 117 13.75 -22.50 25.79
C ILE A 117 14.48 -22.73 27.12
N SER A 118 15.22 -21.73 27.60
CA SER A 118 16.00 -21.85 28.84
C SER A 118 15.11 -22.02 30.10
N ALA A 119 13.86 -21.61 30.04
CA ALA A 119 12.89 -21.85 31.09
C ALA A 119 12.44 -23.35 31.15
N ASN A 120 12.67 -24.13 30.09
CA ASN A 120 12.31 -25.54 30.01
C ASN A 120 13.56 -26.42 30.10
N LYS A 121 13.76 -27.04 31.27
CA LYS A 121 14.94 -27.89 31.56
C LYS A 121 15.06 -29.10 30.64
N THR A 122 13.95 -29.68 30.17
CA THR A 122 13.96 -30.91 29.35
C THR A 122 14.46 -30.65 27.93
N LEU A 123 14.34 -29.41 27.44
CA LEU A 123 14.70 -29.03 26.07
C LEU A 123 16.05 -28.32 25.95
N MET A 124 16.79 -28.18 27.09
CA MET A 124 18.06 -27.45 27.10
C MET A 124 19.12 -28.05 26.15
N ASP A 125 19.21 -29.39 26.07
CA ASP A 125 20.16 -30.07 25.20
C ASP A 125 19.84 -29.85 23.71
N TRP A 126 18.60 -29.50 23.37
CA TRP A 126 18.15 -29.24 22.03
C TRP A 126 18.03 -27.75 21.70
N LYS A 127 18.53 -26.89 22.55
CA LYS A 127 18.40 -25.44 22.47
C LYS A 127 18.77 -24.88 21.08
N HIS A 128 19.89 -25.29 20.53
CA HIS A 128 20.33 -24.83 19.21
C HIS A 128 19.42 -25.32 18.09
N ARG A 129 19.05 -26.60 18.11
CA ARG A 129 18.15 -27.21 17.11
C ARG A 129 16.79 -26.53 17.12
N LEU A 130 16.21 -26.31 18.32
CA LEU A 130 14.93 -25.62 18.49
C LEU A 130 14.98 -24.19 17.99
N LYS A 131 16.04 -23.43 18.34
CA LYS A 131 16.26 -22.06 17.84
C LYS A 131 16.19 -22.02 16.31
N VAL A 132 16.98 -22.86 15.63
CA VAL A 132 17.04 -22.88 14.17
C VAL A 132 15.67 -23.27 13.57
N THR A 133 14.98 -24.25 14.15
CA THR A 133 13.67 -24.70 13.68
C THR A 133 12.61 -23.62 13.85
N ILE A 134 12.60 -22.94 15.01
CA ILE A 134 11.63 -21.85 15.26
C ILE A 134 11.88 -20.67 14.34
N LEU A 135 13.15 -20.24 14.20
CA LEU A 135 13.50 -19.15 13.28
C LEU A 135 13.09 -19.46 11.84
N LYS A 136 13.33 -20.70 11.39
CA LYS A 136 12.87 -21.12 10.06
C LYS A 136 11.34 -21.00 9.94
N LYS A 137 10.59 -21.51 10.91
CA LYS A 137 9.11 -21.42 10.90
C LYS A 137 8.61 -19.97 11.00
N ILE A 138 9.34 -19.06 11.64
CA ILE A 138 9.03 -17.63 11.64
C ILE A 138 9.30 -17.03 10.26
N LYS A 139 10.44 -17.37 9.64
CA LYS A 139 10.79 -16.91 8.27
C LYS A 139 9.82 -17.42 7.20
N ASP A 140 9.16 -18.55 7.42
CA ASP A 140 8.09 -19.06 6.56
C ASP A 140 6.74 -18.32 6.74
N ARG A 141 6.62 -17.44 7.75
CA ARG A 141 5.41 -16.63 8.02
C ARG A 141 5.57 -15.24 7.42
N ASP A 142 5.31 -15.11 6.12
CA ASP A 142 5.33 -13.81 5.49
C ASP A 142 4.21 -12.91 6.03
N ILE A 143 4.54 -11.64 6.33
CA ILE A 143 3.63 -10.67 6.93
C ILE A 143 2.44 -10.35 6.02
N PHE A 144 2.61 -10.36 4.71
CA PHE A 144 1.53 -10.09 3.76
C PHE A 144 0.61 -11.29 3.50
N SER A 145 1.05 -12.50 3.87
CA SER A 145 0.24 -13.71 3.79
C SER A 145 -0.59 -13.96 5.06
N CYS A 146 -0.39 -13.17 6.12
CA CYS A 146 -1.16 -13.29 7.34
C CYS A 146 -2.54 -12.64 7.20
N ILE A 147 -3.53 -13.20 7.92
CA ILE A 147 -4.85 -12.58 8.08
C ILE A 147 -4.80 -11.72 9.34
N PRO A 148 -4.91 -10.38 9.22
CA PRO A 148 -4.92 -9.51 10.38
C PRO A 148 -6.12 -9.78 11.29
N GLU A 149 -5.98 -9.48 12.58
CA GLU A 149 -7.07 -9.59 13.53
C GLU A 149 -8.22 -8.62 13.17
N SER A 150 -9.45 -9.02 13.48
CA SER A 150 -10.64 -8.23 13.14
C SER A 150 -10.59 -6.80 13.72
N GLU A 151 -10.04 -6.64 14.92
CA GLU A 151 -9.86 -5.32 15.56
C GLU A 151 -8.91 -4.43 14.78
N THR A 152 -7.80 -4.97 14.31
CA THR A 152 -6.83 -4.25 13.45
C THR A 152 -7.49 -3.81 12.15
N ILE A 153 -8.22 -4.72 11.47
CA ILE A 153 -8.93 -4.39 10.23
C ILE A 153 -9.93 -3.26 10.46
N GLN A 154 -10.75 -3.35 11.53
CA GLN A 154 -11.75 -2.32 11.84
C GLN A 154 -11.08 -1.00 12.23
N SER A 155 -10.00 -1.03 13.00
CA SER A 155 -9.23 0.16 13.37
C SER A 155 -8.73 0.91 12.12
N VAL A 156 -8.12 0.21 11.17
CA VAL A 156 -7.62 0.80 9.91
C VAL A 156 -8.77 1.41 9.10
N ILE A 157 -9.89 0.68 8.92
CA ILE A 157 -11.05 1.22 8.18
C ILE A 157 -11.63 2.45 8.88
N ASN A 158 -11.79 2.42 10.20
CA ASN A 158 -12.35 3.55 10.96
C ASN A 158 -11.43 4.79 10.96
N ARG A 159 -10.13 4.61 10.77
CA ARG A 159 -9.19 5.72 10.59
C ARG A 159 -9.27 6.31 9.18
N LEU A 160 -9.40 5.45 8.17
CA LEU A 160 -9.56 5.92 6.79
C LEU A 160 -10.90 6.60 6.55
N CYS A 161 -11.97 6.14 7.20
CA CYS A 161 -13.32 6.66 7.03
C CYS A 161 -13.81 7.33 8.34
N PRO A 162 -14.24 8.61 8.34
CA PRO A 162 -14.48 9.47 7.18
C PRO A 162 -13.30 10.38 6.76
N SER A 163 -12.13 10.26 7.37
CA SER A 163 -11.05 11.26 7.26
C SER A 163 -10.42 11.37 5.85
N ILE A 164 -10.26 10.24 5.16
CA ILE A 164 -9.68 10.17 3.80
C ILE A 164 -10.69 9.67 2.79
N CYS A 165 -11.56 8.75 3.19
CA CYS A 165 -12.61 8.18 2.37
C CYS A 165 -13.97 8.53 2.99
N ASP A 166 -14.93 8.99 2.20
CA ASP A 166 -16.28 9.31 2.66
C ASP A 166 -17.12 8.04 2.96
N SER A 167 -16.73 6.89 2.40
CA SER A 167 -17.40 5.62 2.65
C SER A 167 -16.43 4.48 2.93
N ARG A 168 -16.94 3.44 3.64
CA ARG A 168 -16.16 2.22 3.93
C ARG A 168 -15.84 1.43 2.65
N GLU A 169 -16.69 1.49 1.62
CA GLU A 169 -16.43 0.83 0.34
C GLU A 169 -15.27 1.49 -0.42
N LYS A 170 -15.21 2.82 -0.43
CA LYS A 170 -14.06 3.56 -0.98
C LYS A 170 -12.78 3.26 -0.22
N ALA A 171 -12.84 3.16 1.12
CA ALA A 171 -11.69 2.76 1.94
C ALA A 171 -11.21 1.34 1.61
N LYS A 172 -12.11 0.38 1.44
CA LYS A 172 -11.76 -0.99 1.03
C LYS A 172 -11.16 -1.03 -0.38
N TYR A 173 -11.72 -0.26 -1.31
CA TYR A 173 -11.18 -0.16 -2.66
C TYR A 173 -9.76 0.39 -2.64
N PHE A 174 -9.51 1.51 -1.95
CA PHE A 174 -8.17 2.07 -1.78
C PHE A 174 -7.18 1.07 -1.16
N LEU A 175 -7.59 0.38 -0.09
CA LEU A 175 -6.78 -0.65 0.55
C LEU A 175 -6.46 -1.81 -0.42
N THR A 176 -7.44 -2.24 -1.21
CA THR A 176 -7.23 -3.32 -2.19
C THR A 176 -6.24 -2.89 -3.27
N VAL A 177 -6.37 -1.66 -3.79
CA VAL A 177 -5.41 -1.07 -4.74
C VAL A 177 -4.01 -1.01 -4.15
N LEU A 178 -3.88 -0.50 -2.92
CA LEU A 178 -2.59 -0.42 -2.23
C LEU A 178 -1.97 -1.82 -2.05
N GLY A 179 -2.78 -2.80 -1.65
CA GLY A 179 -2.35 -4.19 -1.51
C GLY A 179 -1.90 -4.81 -2.84
N ASP A 180 -2.60 -4.54 -3.95
CA ASP A 180 -2.21 -4.99 -5.28
C ASP A 180 -0.83 -4.45 -5.68
N ILE A 181 -0.56 -3.20 -5.33
CA ILE A 181 0.74 -2.56 -5.60
C ILE A 181 1.85 -3.19 -4.76
N LEU A 182 1.62 -3.35 -3.44
CA LEU A 182 2.57 -3.98 -2.52
C LEU A 182 2.93 -5.40 -2.95
N MET A 183 1.94 -6.17 -3.38
CA MET A 183 2.09 -7.55 -3.80
C MET A 183 2.45 -7.70 -5.29
N LYS A 184 2.63 -6.58 -6.02
CA LYS A 184 2.98 -6.53 -7.45
C LYS A 184 1.98 -7.29 -8.34
N ARG A 185 0.69 -7.21 -8.01
CA ARG A 185 -0.39 -7.93 -8.72
C ARG A 185 -1.01 -7.12 -9.84
N SER A 186 -0.88 -5.79 -9.82
CA SER A 186 -1.48 -4.89 -10.82
C SER A 186 -0.43 -4.13 -11.61
N GLN A 187 -0.69 -3.95 -12.91
CA GLN A 187 0.06 -3.07 -13.80
C GLN A 187 -0.76 -1.82 -14.18
N LEU A 188 -1.93 -1.65 -13.58
CA LEU A 188 -2.82 -0.53 -13.84
C LEU A 188 -2.25 0.76 -13.26
N VAL A 189 -2.65 1.88 -13.85
CA VAL A 189 -2.33 3.23 -13.37
C VAL A 189 -3.53 3.80 -12.64
N TYR A 190 -3.29 4.30 -11.44
CA TYR A 190 -4.35 4.84 -10.57
C TYR A 190 -4.20 6.35 -10.43
N PHE A 191 -5.24 7.09 -10.81
CA PHE A 191 -5.27 8.55 -10.69
C PHE A 191 -5.96 8.98 -9.40
N LEU A 192 -5.34 9.94 -8.72
CA LEU A 192 -5.83 10.54 -7.49
C LEU A 192 -5.75 12.06 -7.59
N HIS A 193 -6.51 12.72 -6.71
CA HIS A 193 -6.48 14.16 -6.62
C HIS A 193 -5.09 14.67 -6.20
N PRO A 194 -4.53 15.74 -6.83
CA PRO A 194 -3.18 16.25 -6.56
C PRO A 194 -2.89 16.57 -5.09
N LYS A 195 -3.87 17.02 -4.33
CA LYS A 195 -3.74 17.35 -2.91
C LYS A 195 -3.43 16.13 -2.02
N THR A 196 -3.64 14.90 -2.51
CA THR A 196 -3.29 13.67 -1.79
C THR A 196 -1.82 13.27 -1.93
N LYS A 197 -1.07 13.97 -2.78
CA LYS A 197 0.34 13.66 -3.07
C LYS A 197 1.25 13.60 -1.83
N PRO A 198 1.17 14.55 -0.84
CA PRO A 198 2.01 14.48 0.36
C PRO A 198 1.77 13.21 1.17
N PHE A 199 0.50 12.83 1.40
CA PHE A 199 0.13 11.58 2.08
C PHE A 199 0.72 10.35 1.39
N LEU A 200 0.55 10.25 0.06
CA LEU A 200 1.08 9.11 -0.70
C LEU A 200 2.61 9.09 -0.76
N LYS A 201 3.27 10.26 -0.72
CA LYS A 201 4.74 10.34 -0.64
C LYS A 201 5.25 9.73 0.67
N GLU A 202 4.67 10.08 1.82
CA GLU A 202 5.04 9.50 3.10
C GLU A 202 4.77 7.99 3.14
N LEU A 203 3.61 7.56 2.64
CA LEU A 203 3.26 6.15 2.55
C LEU A 203 4.24 5.38 1.65
N SER A 204 4.64 5.97 0.53
CA SER A 204 5.64 5.40 -0.38
C SER A 204 7.02 5.28 0.26
N ASN A 205 7.47 6.32 0.97
CA ASN A 205 8.75 6.30 1.68
C ASN A 205 8.78 5.16 2.70
N LEU A 206 7.72 5.02 3.48
CA LEU A 206 7.61 3.97 4.49
C LEU A 206 7.55 2.57 3.86
N SER A 207 6.78 2.37 2.80
CA SER A 207 6.70 1.08 2.12
C SER A 207 8.02 0.68 1.46
N CYS A 208 8.75 1.65 0.90
CA CYS A 208 10.07 1.43 0.32
C CYS A 208 11.08 1.02 1.41
N MET A 209 11.07 1.71 2.55
CA MET A 209 11.97 1.46 3.67
C MET A 209 11.72 0.07 4.31
N LEU A 210 10.45 -0.30 4.53
CA LEU A 210 10.09 -1.51 5.25
C LEU A 210 10.06 -2.76 4.35
N PHE A 211 9.63 -2.62 3.11
CA PHE A 211 9.35 -3.76 2.24
C PHE A 211 10.18 -3.77 0.95
N GLY A 212 11.03 -2.75 0.73
CA GLY A 212 11.78 -2.64 -0.51
C GLY A 212 10.87 -2.53 -1.74
N THR A 213 9.65 -2.01 -1.57
CA THR A 213 8.70 -1.85 -2.68
C THR A 213 9.15 -0.76 -3.62
N PRO A 214 8.81 -0.83 -4.92
CA PRO A 214 8.99 0.31 -5.82
C PRO A 214 8.21 1.52 -5.31
N ASN A 215 8.65 2.71 -5.68
CA ASN A 215 7.96 3.94 -5.35
C ASN A 215 6.48 3.87 -5.79
N LEU A 216 5.56 4.01 -4.85
CA LEU A 216 4.11 3.97 -5.10
C LEU A 216 3.69 5.04 -6.12
N LEU A 217 4.42 6.17 -6.20
CA LEU A 217 4.16 7.25 -7.15
C LEU A 217 4.44 6.85 -8.61
N ASN A 218 5.06 5.70 -8.86
CA ASN A 218 5.16 5.16 -10.21
C ASN A 218 3.82 4.63 -10.74
N ILE A 219 2.92 4.23 -9.85
CA ILE A 219 1.60 3.64 -10.15
C ILE A 219 0.49 4.63 -9.84
N PHE A 220 0.56 5.32 -8.69
CA PHE A 220 -0.31 6.44 -8.37
C PHE A 220 0.11 7.69 -9.13
N LYS A 221 -0.81 8.27 -9.91
CA LYS A 221 -0.57 9.45 -10.74
C LYS A 221 -1.51 10.59 -10.35
N PHE A 222 -1.00 11.81 -10.50
CA PHE A 222 -1.73 13.06 -10.22
C PHE A 222 -1.93 13.92 -11.47
N LYS A 223 -1.25 13.54 -12.54
CA LYS A 223 -1.36 14.16 -13.86
C LYS A 223 -1.40 13.07 -14.93
N TYR A 224 -2.13 13.34 -15.99
CA TYR A 224 -2.18 12.47 -17.17
C TYR A 224 -0.97 12.77 -18.08
N TYR A 225 -0.31 11.71 -18.54
CA TYR A 225 0.81 11.77 -19.48
C TYR A 225 0.64 10.68 -20.53
N ASP A 226 -0.32 10.87 -21.41
CA ASP A 226 -0.56 9.97 -22.57
C ASP A 226 -0.70 8.47 -22.20
N HIS A 227 -1.37 8.19 -21.08
CA HIS A 227 -1.65 6.83 -20.64
C HIS A 227 -2.83 6.24 -21.43
N ASN A 228 -2.79 4.94 -21.68
CA ASN A 228 -3.93 4.24 -22.24
C ASN A 228 -5.11 4.25 -21.26
N PHE A 229 -6.23 4.82 -21.63
CA PHE A 229 -7.43 4.94 -20.77
C PHE A 229 -7.92 3.58 -20.25
N THR A 230 -7.78 2.51 -21.04
CA THR A 230 -8.21 1.18 -20.62
C THR A 230 -7.41 0.65 -19.42
N GLU A 231 -6.19 1.14 -19.21
CA GLU A 231 -5.29 0.78 -18.11
C GLU A 231 -5.40 1.76 -16.92
N CYS A 232 -6.21 2.81 -17.05
CA CYS A 232 -6.37 3.85 -16.04
C CYS A 232 -7.58 3.58 -15.15
N ARG A 233 -7.42 3.86 -13.84
CA ARG A 233 -8.50 3.80 -12.83
C ARG A 233 -8.47 5.05 -11.98
N LEU A 234 -9.61 5.43 -11.45
CA LEU A 234 -9.72 6.55 -10.52
C LEU A 234 -9.88 6.05 -9.10
N VAL A 235 -9.24 6.73 -8.15
CA VAL A 235 -9.36 6.45 -6.71
C VAL A 235 -9.81 7.73 -6.02
N ASP A 236 -11.02 7.72 -5.47
CA ASP A 236 -11.60 8.85 -4.74
C ASP A 236 -11.10 8.86 -3.30
N ILE A 237 -10.06 9.64 -3.07
CA ILE A 237 -9.59 10.01 -1.75
C ILE A 237 -9.91 11.49 -1.57
N GLN A 238 -10.63 11.82 -0.51
CA GLN A 238 -10.97 13.20 -0.20
C GLN A 238 -9.71 14.03 0.05
N GLU A 239 -9.80 15.33 -0.20
CA GLU A 239 -8.83 16.28 0.29
C GLU A 239 -8.73 16.09 1.81
N ALA A 240 -7.65 15.49 2.25
CA ALA A 240 -7.46 15.26 3.67
C ALA A 240 -7.32 16.64 4.35
N THR A 241 -8.41 17.14 4.91
CA THR A 241 -8.43 18.34 5.75
C THR A 241 -7.49 18.19 6.96
N ASN A 242 -7.07 16.96 7.27
CA ASN A 242 -6.16 16.59 8.33
C ASN A 242 -4.91 15.86 7.82
N LEU A 243 -4.31 16.34 6.73
CA LEU A 243 -3.10 15.73 6.16
C LEU A 243 -1.97 15.63 7.20
N ASP A 244 -1.83 16.62 8.06
CA ASP A 244 -0.84 16.65 9.14
C ASP A 244 -1.06 15.55 10.16
N THR A 245 -2.31 15.27 10.52
CA THR A 245 -2.67 14.17 11.42
C THR A 245 -2.28 12.82 10.81
N TRP A 246 -2.51 12.63 9.50
CA TRP A 246 -2.13 11.41 8.81
C TRP A 246 -0.63 11.26 8.62
N THR A 247 0.07 12.36 8.31
CA THR A 247 1.54 12.37 8.22
C THR A 247 2.15 12.04 9.57
N THR A 248 1.59 12.57 10.66
CA THR A 248 2.00 12.27 12.03
C THR A 248 1.73 10.81 12.38
N TYR A 249 0.55 10.29 12.04
CA TYR A 249 0.21 8.87 12.24
C TYR A 249 1.17 7.93 11.51
N ILE A 250 1.46 8.19 10.23
CA ILE A 250 2.39 7.39 9.44
C ILE A 250 3.78 7.40 10.07
N LYS A 251 4.24 8.56 10.58
CA LYS A 251 5.58 8.72 11.17
C LYS A 251 5.70 8.13 12.57
N GLN A 252 4.68 8.27 13.41
CA GLN A 252 4.76 7.93 14.84
C GLN A 252 4.30 6.51 15.16
N GLU A 253 3.28 6.01 14.50
CA GLU A 253 2.64 4.74 14.89
C GLU A 253 2.91 3.60 13.92
N ASN A 254 3.79 3.79 12.94
CA ASN A 254 4.07 2.79 11.93
C ASN A 254 2.79 2.31 11.24
N ALA A 255 2.48 2.84 10.07
CA ALA A 255 1.32 2.40 9.26
C ALA A 255 1.43 0.93 8.78
N LEU A 256 2.12 0.08 9.57
CA LEU A 256 2.24 -1.36 9.30
C LEU A 256 0.88 -2.03 9.21
N ASP A 257 -0.02 -1.66 10.13
CA ASP A 257 -1.39 -2.18 10.11
C ASP A 257 -2.09 -1.86 8.79
N LEU A 258 -1.89 -0.65 8.26
CA LEU A 258 -2.44 -0.24 6.97
C LEU A 258 -1.95 -1.15 5.83
N PHE A 259 -0.65 -1.45 5.79
CA PHE A 259 -0.07 -2.32 4.75
C PHE A 259 -0.52 -3.78 4.90
N CYS A 260 -0.58 -4.31 6.12
CA CYS A 260 -1.06 -5.66 6.37
C CYS A 260 -2.54 -5.82 5.99
N VAL A 261 -3.37 -4.83 6.33
CA VAL A 261 -4.79 -4.82 5.97
C VAL A 261 -4.97 -4.63 4.46
N ALA A 262 -4.13 -3.81 3.81
CA ALA A 262 -4.14 -3.65 2.36
C ALA A 262 -3.81 -4.98 1.64
N ALA A 263 -2.74 -5.67 2.06
CA ALA A 263 -2.38 -6.98 1.52
C ALA A 263 -3.48 -8.03 1.74
N HIS A 264 -4.12 -8.00 2.92
CA HIS A 264 -5.27 -8.86 3.23
C HIS A 264 -6.44 -8.61 2.27
N TYR A 265 -6.81 -7.34 2.03
CA TYR A 265 -7.92 -7.04 1.12
C TYR A 265 -7.60 -7.40 -0.33
N SER A 266 -6.38 -7.14 -0.80
CA SER A 266 -5.93 -7.58 -2.13
C SER A 266 -6.01 -9.10 -2.28
N THR A 267 -5.62 -9.85 -1.24
CA THR A 267 -5.70 -11.32 -1.26
C THR A 267 -7.15 -11.81 -1.17
N ARG A 268 -7.96 -11.21 -0.29
CA ARG A 268 -9.36 -11.59 -0.07
C ARG A 268 -10.22 -11.39 -1.29
N TYR A 269 -10.01 -10.31 -2.01
CA TYR A 269 -10.82 -9.93 -3.17
C TYR A 269 -10.17 -10.28 -4.50
N GLU A 270 -9.00 -10.92 -4.47
CA GLU A 270 -8.24 -11.28 -5.69
C GLU A 270 -7.92 -10.07 -6.57
N GLY A 271 -7.75 -8.91 -5.94
CA GLY A 271 -7.40 -7.64 -6.57
C GLY A 271 -8.53 -6.63 -6.69
N ALA A 272 -8.14 -5.40 -7.04
CA ALA A 272 -9.02 -4.24 -7.09
C ALA A 272 -10.08 -4.31 -8.21
N GLU A 273 -9.75 -4.89 -9.36
CA GLU A 273 -10.70 -5.06 -10.47
C GLU A 273 -11.83 -6.02 -10.06
N ASN A 274 -11.47 -7.15 -9.45
CA ASN A 274 -12.44 -8.13 -8.99
C ASN A 274 -13.29 -7.60 -7.82
N PHE A 275 -12.66 -6.79 -6.93
CA PHE A 275 -13.43 -6.08 -5.89
C PHE A 275 -14.53 -5.22 -6.50
N LEU A 276 -14.21 -4.41 -7.51
CA LEU A 276 -15.19 -3.54 -8.17
C LEU A 276 -16.30 -4.33 -8.86
N GLN A 277 -15.98 -5.45 -9.49
CA GLN A 277 -16.93 -6.23 -10.28
C GLN A 277 -17.87 -7.07 -9.41
N GLU A 278 -17.32 -7.80 -8.43
CA GLU A 278 -18.04 -8.85 -7.71
C GLU A 278 -18.43 -8.47 -6.27
N HIS A 279 -17.68 -7.57 -5.64
CA HIS A 279 -17.81 -7.33 -4.20
C HIS A 279 -18.28 -5.93 -3.83
N CYS A 280 -18.07 -4.95 -4.69
CA CYS A 280 -18.50 -3.57 -4.45
C CYS A 280 -20.02 -3.44 -4.65
N LYS A 281 -20.70 -2.88 -3.65
CA LYS A 281 -22.13 -2.61 -3.69
C LYS A 281 -22.46 -1.16 -4.07
N ASP A 282 -21.43 -0.32 -4.11
CA ASP A 282 -21.54 1.10 -4.41
C ASP A 282 -21.36 1.30 -5.92
N GLU A 283 -22.49 1.50 -6.63
CA GLU A 283 -22.49 1.70 -8.08
C GLU A 283 -21.88 3.06 -8.49
N GLU A 284 -21.92 4.06 -7.60
CA GLU A 284 -21.27 5.34 -7.84
C GLU A 284 -19.75 5.17 -7.83
N LEU A 285 -19.22 4.45 -6.85
CA LEU A 285 -17.82 4.10 -6.79
C LEU A 285 -17.36 3.30 -8.01
N LYS A 286 -18.14 2.31 -8.47
CA LYS A 286 -17.82 1.54 -9.67
C LYS A 286 -17.74 2.42 -10.90
N THR A 287 -18.77 3.25 -11.10
CA THR A 287 -18.86 4.15 -12.25
C THR A 287 -17.69 5.13 -12.25
N TYR A 288 -17.36 5.71 -11.09
CA TYR A 288 -16.24 6.62 -10.94
C TYR A 288 -14.90 5.91 -11.18
N ALA A 289 -14.63 4.81 -10.49
CA ALA A 289 -13.35 4.09 -10.61
C ALA A 289 -13.06 3.63 -12.04
N LEU A 290 -14.07 3.23 -12.78
CA LEU A 290 -13.98 2.73 -14.17
C LEU A 290 -14.22 3.83 -15.22
N TYR A 291 -14.36 5.09 -14.82
CA TYR A 291 -14.75 6.17 -15.74
C TYR A 291 -13.83 6.26 -16.96
N LEU A 292 -12.51 6.27 -16.78
CA LEU A 292 -11.55 6.33 -17.90
C LEU A 292 -11.56 5.05 -18.73
N LYS A 293 -11.70 3.87 -18.11
CA LYS A 293 -11.82 2.60 -18.83
C LYS A 293 -13.01 2.55 -19.76
N ASN A 294 -14.13 3.12 -19.32
CA ASN A 294 -15.41 3.03 -20.02
C ASN A 294 -15.65 4.19 -20.99
N ASN A 295 -14.82 5.23 -20.95
CA ASN A 295 -14.99 6.43 -21.78
C ASN A 295 -13.75 6.71 -22.62
N ASN A 296 -13.94 7.03 -23.87
CA ASN A 296 -12.90 7.55 -24.75
C ASN A 296 -12.90 9.10 -24.75
N GLU A 297 -11.88 9.70 -25.38
CA GLU A 297 -11.74 11.16 -25.47
C GLU A 297 -13.03 11.86 -25.96
N LYS A 298 -13.68 11.31 -26.99
CA LYS A 298 -14.91 11.90 -27.55
C LYS A 298 -16.06 11.88 -26.55
N GLN A 299 -16.18 10.80 -25.78
CA GLN A 299 -17.22 10.67 -24.76
C GLN A 299 -16.99 11.64 -23.59
N ILE A 300 -15.74 11.84 -23.17
CA ILE A 300 -15.40 12.81 -22.11
C ILE A 300 -15.73 14.23 -22.58
N ILE A 301 -15.38 14.59 -23.81
CA ILE A 301 -15.72 15.88 -24.39
C ILE A 301 -17.25 16.03 -24.53
N ASN A 302 -17.98 14.99 -24.93
CA ASN A 302 -19.43 15.02 -24.96
C ASN A 302 -20.05 15.29 -23.60
N HIS A 303 -19.54 14.59 -22.57
CA HIS A 303 -19.99 14.78 -21.19
C HIS A 303 -19.74 16.21 -20.68
N PHE A 304 -18.59 16.79 -21.03
CA PHE A 304 -18.32 18.20 -20.75
C PHE A 304 -19.32 19.12 -21.43
N PHE A 305 -19.64 18.88 -22.73
CA PHE A 305 -20.60 19.68 -23.47
C PHE A 305 -22.00 19.60 -22.84
N ASP A 306 -22.48 18.38 -22.60
CA ASP A 306 -23.84 18.16 -22.09
C ASP A 306 -24.08 18.84 -20.74
N LYS A 307 -23.01 18.98 -19.92
CA LYS A 307 -23.09 19.58 -18.59
C LYS A 307 -22.87 21.09 -18.55
N ASN A 308 -22.00 21.62 -19.42
CA ASN A 308 -21.48 22.98 -19.24
C ASN A 308 -21.76 23.91 -20.39
N ILE A 309 -22.12 23.41 -21.56
CA ILE A 309 -22.30 24.24 -22.76
C ILE A 309 -23.73 24.14 -23.25
N GLU A 310 -24.33 25.30 -23.51
CA GLU A 310 -25.67 25.43 -24.12
C GLU A 310 -25.54 26.08 -25.48
N HIS A 311 -26.37 25.67 -26.45
CA HIS A 311 -26.42 26.33 -27.73
C HIS A 311 -27.20 27.64 -27.59
N SER A 312 -26.63 28.73 -28.08
CA SER A 312 -27.26 30.05 -28.08
C SER A 312 -26.78 30.86 -29.28
N ASP A 313 -27.69 31.16 -30.19
CA ASP A 313 -27.40 32.03 -31.34
C ASP A 313 -26.91 33.39 -30.83
N ASP A 314 -25.98 34.00 -31.55
CA ASP A 314 -25.37 35.30 -31.25
C ASP A 314 -24.52 35.38 -29.96
N CYS A 315 -24.32 34.25 -29.24
CA CYS A 315 -23.43 34.20 -28.11
C CYS A 315 -22.07 33.59 -28.50
N SER A 316 -21.05 33.98 -27.78
CA SER A 316 -19.69 33.40 -27.98
C SER A 316 -18.97 33.24 -26.67
N ILE A 317 -18.09 32.22 -26.58
CA ILE A 317 -17.26 31.92 -25.44
C ILE A 317 -15.79 32.06 -25.85
N SER A 318 -15.05 32.95 -25.18
CA SER A 318 -13.61 33.07 -25.40
C SER A 318 -12.87 31.79 -24.98
N TRP A 319 -11.69 31.54 -25.57
CA TRP A 319 -10.86 30.39 -25.19
C TRP A 319 -10.55 30.38 -23.70
N LYS A 320 -10.25 31.54 -23.10
CA LYS A 320 -9.99 31.69 -21.67
C LYS A 320 -11.17 31.24 -20.82
N ASN A 321 -12.39 31.66 -21.18
CA ASN A 321 -13.62 31.22 -20.51
C ASN A 321 -13.87 29.72 -20.71
N MET A 322 -13.57 29.19 -21.89
CA MET A 322 -13.72 27.75 -22.17
C MET A 322 -12.76 26.91 -21.31
N GLN A 323 -11.51 27.38 -21.12
CA GLN A 323 -10.56 26.74 -20.20
C GLN A 323 -11.06 26.76 -18.75
N TYR A 324 -11.67 27.88 -18.33
CA TYR A 324 -12.30 27.98 -17.00
C TYR A 324 -13.43 26.95 -16.82
N LEU A 325 -14.34 26.86 -17.79
CA LEU A 325 -15.43 25.90 -17.78
C LEU A 325 -14.90 24.44 -17.75
N TRP A 326 -13.89 24.16 -18.53
CA TRP A 326 -13.22 22.87 -18.51
C TRP A 326 -12.62 22.54 -17.14
N LYS A 327 -11.93 23.51 -16.52
CA LYS A 327 -11.38 23.34 -15.17
C LYS A 327 -12.48 23.07 -14.15
N GLN A 328 -13.57 23.82 -14.19
CA GLN A 328 -14.72 23.61 -13.31
C GLN A 328 -15.37 22.23 -13.52
N PHE A 329 -15.48 21.77 -14.76
CA PHE A 329 -15.96 20.43 -15.05
C PHE A 329 -15.06 19.35 -14.43
N ILE A 330 -13.76 19.43 -14.64
CA ILE A 330 -12.78 18.48 -14.09
C ILE A 330 -12.86 18.45 -12.55
N GLU A 331 -12.95 19.59 -11.90
CA GLU A 331 -13.06 19.67 -10.43
C GLU A 331 -14.38 19.12 -9.92
N THR A 332 -15.50 19.41 -10.59
CA THR A 332 -16.84 18.94 -10.21
C THR A 332 -16.95 17.43 -10.34
N GLU A 333 -16.41 16.86 -11.41
CA GLU A 333 -16.42 15.42 -11.67
C GLU A 333 -15.25 14.70 -10.94
N LYS A 334 -14.40 15.43 -10.22
CA LYS A 334 -13.18 14.90 -9.55
C LYS A 334 -12.26 14.12 -10.49
N LEU A 335 -12.21 14.51 -11.76
CA LEU A 335 -11.42 13.84 -12.78
C LEU A 335 -9.98 14.38 -12.83
N PRO A 336 -8.99 13.57 -13.23
CA PRO A 336 -7.69 14.10 -13.63
C PRO A 336 -7.87 14.88 -14.94
N ASN A 337 -7.04 15.91 -15.14
CA ASN A 337 -7.00 16.57 -16.43
C ASN A 337 -6.35 15.64 -17.46
N VAL A 338 -7.17 15.05 -18.33
CA VAL A 338 -6.78 14.01 -19.31
C VAL A 338 -6.42 14.59 -20.69
N PHE A 339 -6.50 15.92 -20.87
CA PHE A 339 -6.16 16.59 -22.11
C PHE A 339 -5.07 17.65 -21.89
N PHE A 340 -4.09 17.69 -22.79
CA PHE A 340 -3.26 18.86 -22.94
C PHE A 340 -4.08 20.02 -23.49
N THR A 341 -3.71 21.24 -23.12
CA THR A 341 -4.45 22.46 -23.52
C THR A 341 -4.64 22.56 -25.04
N THR A 342 -3.61 22.24 -25.81
CA THR A 342 -3.64 22.20 -27.27
C THR A 342 -4.59 21.14 -27.83
N THR A 343 -4.52 19.92 -27.27
CA THR A 343 -5.40 18.81 -27.68
C THR A 343 -6.85 19.13 -27.34
N LEU A 344 -7.13 19.66 -26.15
CA LEU A 344 -8.46 20.10 -25.75
C LEU A 344 -9.03 21.11 -26.74
N LYS A 345 -8.25 22.16 -27.09
CA LYS A 345 -8.68 23.17 -28.05
C LYS A 345 -9.04 22.57 -29.40
N LEU A 346 -8.21 21.67 -29.92
CA LEU A 346 -8.48 20.98 -31.20
C LEU A 346 -9.77 20.16 -31.14
N ARG A 347 -9.97 19.38 -30.06
CA ARG A 347 -11.22 18.59 -29.89
C ARG A 347 -12.47 19.45 -29.77
N LEU A 348 -12.36 20.65 -29.18
CA LEU A 348 -13.46 21.60 -29.10
C LEU A 348 -13.74 22.27 -30.44
N ILE A 349 -12.71 22.61 -31.23
CA ILE A 349 -12.87 23.14 -32.61
C ILE A 349 -13.53 22.13 -33.53
N ASP A 350 -13.28 20.84 -33.35
CA ASP A 350 -13.94 19.77 -34.10
C ASP A 350 -15.49 19.76 -33.88
N LYS A 351 -15.96 20.35 -32.79
CA LYS A 351 -17.40 20.34 -32.41
C LYS A 351 -18.11 21.67 -32.54
N LEU A 352 -17.43 22.76 -32.30
CA LEU A 352 -17.95 24.11 -32.29
C LEU A 352 -17.36 24.95 -33.41
N LYS A 353 -18.12 25.88 -33.92
CA LYS A 353 -17.61 26.91 -34.82
C LYS A 353 -16.62 27.78 -34.04
N TYR A 354 -15.43 27.94 -34.57
CA TYR A 354 -14.37 28.70 -33.95
C TYR A 354 -13.88 29.84 -34.85
N ASP A 355 -13.84 31.05 -34.30
CA ASP A 355 -13.23 32.21 -34.91
C ASP A 355 -11.79 32.40 -34.43
N GLY A 356 -10.82 32.01 -35.26
CA GLY A 356 -9.42 32.08 -34.94
C GLY A 356 -8.83 33.52 -34.79
N HIS A 357 -9.52 34.54 -35.34
CA HIS A 357 -9.06 35.92 -35.22
C HIS A 357 -9.40 36.53 -33.86
N LYS A 358 -10.55 36.14 -33.31
CA LYS A 358 -11.04 36.64 -32.03
C LYS A 358 -10.79 35.66 -30.87
N ASP A 359 -10.27 34.50 -31.18
CA ASP A 359 -10.09 33.38 -30.22
C ASP A 359 -11.37 33.02 -29.44
N VAL A 360 -12.49 32.88 -30.16
CA VAL A 360 -13.79 32.61 -29.58
C VAL A 360 -14.52 31.46 -30.27
N PHE A 361 -15.29 30.71 -29.47
CA PHE A 361 -16.25 29.71 -29.94
C PHE A 361 -17.62 30.36 -30.13
N LEU A 362 -18.22 30.14 -31.27
CA LEU A 362 -19.47 30.80 -31.68
C LEU A 362 -20.67 29.93 -31.35
N ASP A 363 -21.87 30.55 -31.30
CA ASP A 363 -23.17 29.94 -31.11
C ASP A 363 -23.27 29.10 -29.82
N CYS A 364 -22.57 29.53 -28.76
CA CYS A 364 -22.55 28.79 -27.49
C CYS A 364 -22.49 29.72 -26.28
N THR A 365 -23.07 29.25 -25.17
CA THR A 365 -23.07 29.92 -23.86
C THR A 365 -22.93 28.89 -22.72
N SER A 366 -22.83 29.38 -21.50
CA SER A 366 -22.82 28.54 -20.28
C SER A 366 -23.49 29.27 -19.12
N LYS A 367 -24.20 28.54 -18.29
CA LYS A 367 -24.86 29.08 -17.08
C LYS A 367 -23.87 29.69 -16.06
N LEU A 368 -22.60 29.30 -16.11
CA LEU A 368 -21.55 29.80 -15.20
C LEU A 368 -21.03 31.16 -15.65
N LEU A 369 -21.04 31.50 -16.93
CA LEU A 369 -20.41 32.71 -17.49
C LEU A 369 -21.02 34.03 -17.00
N PRO A 370 -22.34 34.19 -16.75
CA PRO A 370 -22.89 35.43 -16.21
C PRO A 370 -22.25 35.83 -14.86
N THR A 371 -22.00 34.84 -14.01
CA THR A 371 -21.32 35.08 -12.71
C THR A 371 -19.84 35.45 -12.89
N VAL A 372 -19.15 34.79 -13.83
CA VAL A 372 -17.78 35.12 -14.21
C VAL A 372 -17.66 36.54 -14.75
N SER A 373 -18.53 36.93 -15.67
CA SER A 373 -18.54 38.29 -16.24
C SER A 373 -18.79 39.36 -15.18
N LYS A 374 -19.74 39.12 -14.27
CA LYS A 374 -19.98 40.02 -13.14
C LYS A 374 -18.78 40.13 -12.20
N PHE A 375 -18.06 39.01 -11.96
CA PHE A 375 -16.87 39.04 -11.14
C PHE A 375 -15.76 39.86 -11.79
N ILE A 376 -15.50 39.67 -13.07
CA ILE A 376 -14.47 40.41 -13.81
C ILE A 376 -14.80 41.90 -13.81
N GLN A 377 -16.08 42.27 -14.07
CA GLN A 377 -16.53 43.66 -14.02
C GLN A 377 -16.32 44.24 -12.60
N PHE A 378 -16.86 43.55 -11.59
CA PHE A 378 -16.68 43.96 -10.17
C PHE A 378 -15.21 44.20 -9.81
N TRP A 379 -14.34 43.25 -10.21
CA TRP A 379 -12.90 43.35 -9.96
C TRP A 379 -12.29 44.60 -10.61
N ASN A 380 -12.55 44.80 -11.88
CA ASN A 380 -12.02 45.95 -12.62
C ASN A 380 -12.56 47.29 -12.10
N ASP A 381 -13.80 47.32 -11.62
CA ASP A 381 -14.45 48.57 -11.16
C ASP A 381 -14.11 48.92 -9.71
N ASN A 382 -13.73 47.93 -8.86
CA ASN A 382 -13.62 48.16 -7.41
C ASN A 382 -12.25 47.79 -6.79
N ILE A 383 -11.40 47.04 -7.53
CA ILE A 383 -10.11 46.59 -7.01
C ILE A 383 -8.98 47.25 -7.80
N GLU A 384 -8.26 48.17 -7.17
CA GLU A 384 -7.03 48.72 -7.72
C GLU A 384 -5.87 47.78 -7.36
N SER A 385 -5.19 47.22 -8.37
CA SER A 385 -3.96 46.46 -8.13
C SER A 385 -2.79 47.39 -7.98
N ASN A 386 -2.10 47.38 -6.87
CA ASN A 386 -0.84 48.14 -6.65
C ASN A 386 0.35 47.60 -7.48
N MET A 387 0.15 46.75 -8.43
CA MET A 387 1.18 46.27 -9.36
C MET A 387 1.31 47.25 -10.52
N GLY A 388 2.16 48.23 -10.32
CA GLY A 388 2.58 49.17 -11.37
C GLY A 388 3.51 48.53 -12.40
N GLU A 389 3.16 47.44 -12.99
CA GLU A 389 3.72 46.90 -14.24
C GLU A 389 2.63 46.21 -15.04
N LYS A 390 2.36 46.78 -16.22
CA LYS A 390 1.55 46.07 -17.23
C LYS A 390 2.30 44.81 -17.59
N ILE A 391 1.74 43.65 -17.22
CA ILE A 391 2.20 42.39 -17.79
C ILE A 391 1.76 42.41 -19.26
N ASP A 392 2.73 42.62 -20.13
CA ASP A 392 2.57 42.43 -21.56
C ASP A 392 2.14 41.00 -21.83
N THR A 393 1.01 40.85 -22.50
CA THR A 393 0.39 39.57 -22.83
C THR A 393 1.16 38.72 -23.85
N ASN A 394 2.47 39.00 -24.07
CA ASN A 394 3.29 38.35 -25.08
C ASN A 394 4.28 37.29 -24.55
N ASP A 395 4.39 37.07 -23.22
CA ASP A 395 5.38 36.14 -22.66
C ASP A 395 4.81 34.86 -22.08
N VAL A 396 3.77 34.26 -22.71
CA VAL A 396 3.29 32.92 -22.37
C VAL A 396 3.48 31.96 -23.55
N GLU A 397 4.63 32.02 -24.20
CA GLU A 397 5.15 30.94 -25.02
C GLU A 397 6.56 30.60 -24.55
N SER A 398 6.66 29.56 -23.75
CA SER A 398 7.83 28.70 -23.52
C SER A 398 8.03 28.33 -22.05
N ILE A 399 7.20 27.42 -21.53
CA ILE A 399 7.61 26.52 -20.45
C ILE A 399 7.07 25.14 -20.80
N ASP A 400 7.61 24.54 -21.85
CA ASP A 400 7.71 23.12 -22.02
C ASP A 400 9.17 22.74 -21.94
N ASN A 401 9.46 21.76 -21.14
CA ASN A 401 10.75 21.09 -20.94
C ASN A 401 11.77 21.79 -20.02
N SER A 402 11.66 21.52 -18.75
CA SER A 402 12.86 21.17 -17.98
C SER A 402 12.50 20.38 -16.74
N ASN A 403 13.19 19.24 -16.59
CA ASN A 403 13.38 18.55 -15.34
C ASN A 403 13.83 19.56 -14.29
N ASP A 404 13.04 19.72 -13.24
CA ASP A 404 13.60 20.30 -12.04
C ASP A 404 12.99 19.69 -10.78
N ASN A 405 13.84 18.88 -10.15
CA ASN A 405 13.87 18.69 -8.73
C ASN A 405 14.25 20.03 -8.10
N THR A 406 13.30 20.76 -7.60
CA THR A 406 13.57 21.81 -6.63
C THR A 406 12.63 21.70 -5.46
N ASP A 407 13.23 21.30 -4.34
CA ASP A 407 12.72 21.41 -2.99
C ASP A 407 12.33 22.87 -2.74
N ILE A 408 11.05 23.11 -2.51
CA ILE A 408 10.62 24.35 -1.86
C ILE A 408 10.40 24.01 -0.38
N THR A 409 11.46 24.19 0.37
CA THR A 409 11.43 24.32 1.83
C THR A 409 10.69 25.60 2.18
N GLY A 410 9.57 25.44 2.89
CA GLY A 410 8.89 26.55 3.55
C GLY A 410 9.79 27.13 4.62
N ASN A 411 10.13 28.40 4.48
CA ASN A 411 10.80 29.14 5.54
C ASN A 411 9.79 29.81 6.46
N ALA A 412 10.03 29.57 7.72
CA ALA A 412 9.41 30.19 8.86
C ALA A 412 9.55 31.72 8.81
N ILE A 413 8.49 32.38 9.17
CA ILE A 413 8.47 33.82 9.45
C ILE A 413 9.11 34.01 10.83
N SER A 414 10.26 34.64 10.86
CA SER A 414 10.87 35.15 12.08
C SER A 414 10.38 36.59 12.32
N GLU A 415 9.77 36.79 13.48
CA GLU A 415 9.51 38.12 14.04
C GLU A 415 10.83 38.89 14.25
N VAL A 416 10.93 40.06 13.65
CA VAL A 416 11.81 41.12 14.15
C VAL A 416 11.02 42.44 14.09
N GLY A 417 10.70 42.93 15.26
CA GLY A 417 10.16 44.25 15.35
C GLY A 417 11.21 45.33 15.10
N SER A 418 10.84 46.37 14.39
CA SER A 418 11.33 47.73 14.59
C SER A 418 10.32 48.71 13.96
N ASN A 419 9.91 49.65 14.79
CA ASN A 419 9.11 50.81 14.43
C ASN A 419 9.79 51.60 13.32
N ASP A 420 9.05 51.89 12.27
CA ASP A 420 9.12 53.21 11.62
C ASP A 420 7.78 53.46 10.88
N SER A 421 7.18 54.56 11.27
CA SER A 421 5.94 55.11 10.78
C SER A 421 6.14 55.65 9.34
N SER A 422 5.56 54.94 8.37
CA SER A 422 5.12 55.57 7.11
C SER A 422 3.78 54.91 6.75
N ASP A 423 2.70 55.68 6.77
CA ASP A 423 1.36 55.32 6.31
C ASP A 423 1.41 54.84 4.86
N ASN A 424 1.58 53.55 4.65
CA ASN A 424 1.14 52.85 3.48
C ASN A 424 -0.05 52.00 3.93
N ASN A 425 -1.27 52.49 3.71
CA ASN A 425 -2.48 51.75 3.78
C ASN A 425 -2.47 50.65 2.72
N ASN A 426 -1.76 49.55 2.95
CA ASN A 426 -1.99 48.30 2.29
C ASN A 426 -3.19 47.67 3.01
N GLU A 427 -4.41 47.99 2.58
CA GLU A 427 -5.62 47.28 2.99
C GLU A 427 -5.54 45.88 2.34
N GLU A 428 -5.16 44.87 3.14
CA GLU A 428 -5.29 43.46 2.75
C GLU A 428 -6.78 43.08 2.92
N LEU A 429 -7.44 42.75 1.82
CA LEU A 429 -8.80 42.24 1.80
C LEU A 429 -8.80 40.74 2.09
N GLU A 430 -9.52 40.33 3.13
CA GLU A 430 -9.79 38.90 3.36
C GLU A 430 -10.80 38.37 2.33
N ILE A 431 -10.75 37.04 2.06
CA ILE A 431 -11.57 36.43 0.99
C ILE A 431 -13.05 36.47 1.31
N ASP A 432 -13.43 36.36 2.57
CA ASP A 432 -14.82 36.46 3.05
C ASP A 432 -15.35 37.91 2.90
N GLU A 433 -14.51 38.92 3.12
CA GLU A 433 -14.83 40.31 2.84
C GLU A 433 -15.06 40.54 1.36
N LEU A 434 -14.20 39.98 0.50
CA LEU A 434 -14.34 40.04 -0.96
C LEU A 434 -15.64 39.36 -1.43
N CYS A 435 -16.02 38.22 -0.84
CA CYS A 435 -17.29 37.56 -1.11
C CYS A 435 -18.48 38.44 -0.71
N SER A 436 -18.39 39.10 0.43
CA SER A 436 -19.42 40.00 0.94
C SER A 436 -19.58 41.24 0.05
N LEU A 437 -18.48 41.85 -0.36
CA LEU A 437 -18.47 43.00 -1.27
C LEU A 437 -19.02 42.61 -2.65
N PHE A 438 -18.57 41.52 -3.23
CA PHE A 438 -19.09 41.03 -4.50
C PHE A 438 -20.61 40.78 -4.45
N THR A 439 -21.08 40.11 -3.38
CA THR A 439 -22.51 39.85 -3.19
C THR A 439 -23.29 41.15 -3.04
N TYR A 440 -22.75 42.14 -2.31
CA TYR A 440 -23.38 43.44 -2.13
C TYR A 440 -23.53 44.21 -3.46
N TYR A 441 -22.46 44.28 -4.26
CA TYR A 441 -22.47 45.03 -5.53
C TYR A 441 -23.24 44.31 -6.64
N THR A 442 -23.08 43.00 -6.80
CA THR A 442 -23.65 42.27 -7.94
C THR A 442 -24.97 41.62 -7.66
N LYS A 443 -25.46 41.61 -6.40
CA LYS A 443 -26.62 40.86 -5.91
C LYS A 443 -26.58 39.37 -6.27
N THR A 444 -25.38 38.84 -6.46
CA THR A 444 -25.16 37.44 -6.82
C THR A 444 -24.33 36.80 -5.68
N ASN A 445 -24.89 35.76 -5.10
CA ASN A 445 -24.17 35.03 -4.03
C ASN A 445 -23.05 34.15 -4.63
N ILE A 446 -21.87 34.21 -4.06
CA ILE A 446 -20.70 33.42 -4.47
C ILE A 446 -19.99 32.90 -3.20
N ASN A 447 -19.43 31.70 -3.28
CA ASN A 447 -18.66 31.14 -2.17
C ASN A 447 -17.16 31.45 -2.34
N GLU A 448 -16.43 31.38 -1.22
CA GLU A 448 -14.97 31.65 -1.15
C GLU A 448 -14.17 30.83 -2.16
N LYS A 449 -14.48 29.54 -2.29
CA LYS A 449 -13.81 28.66 -3.25
C LYS A 449 -13.95 29.15 -4.68
N SER A 450 -15.14 29.55 -5.07
CA SER A 450 -15.41 30.06 -6.44
C SER A 450 -14.71 31.38 -6.72
N ILE A 451 -14.64 32.28 -5.74
CA ILE A 451 -13.86 33.55 -5.85
C ILE A 451 -12.37 33.22 -6.01
N LEU A 452 -11.83 32.37 -5.17
CA LEU A 452 -10.42 31.95 -5.28
C LEU A 452 -10.08 31.33 -6.64
N ASP A 453 -10.97 30.50 -7.16
CA ASP A 453 -10.79 29.87 -8.48
C ASP A 453 -10.84 30.92 -9.62
N LEU A 454 -11.69 31.92 -9.49
CA LEU A 454 -11.74 33.03 -10.44
C LEU A 454 -10.47 33.88 -10.38
N ILE A 455 -10.03 34.29 -9.20
CA ILE A 455 -8.79 35.07 -9.01
C ILE A 455 -7.58 34.32 -9.57
N LYS A 456 -7.49 33.01 -9.34
CA LYS A 456 -6.37 32.19 -9.85
C LYS A 456 -6.41 31.98 -11.36
N HIS A 457 -7.57 32.14 -11.99
CA HIS A 457 -7.73 31.88 -13.42
C HIS A 457 -7.60 33.16 -14.24
N TYR A 458 -8.15 34.29 -13.76
CA TYR A 458 -8.20 35.56 -14.46
C TYR A 458 -7.14 36.55 -13.98
#